data_87e852b52065f38e26882079f7839584
#
_entry.id   87e852b52065f38e26882079f7839584
#
_cell.length_a   1.000
_cell.length_b   1.000
_cell.length_c   1.000
_cell.angle_alpha   90.00
_cell.angle_beta   90.00
_cell.angle_gamma   90.00
#
_symmetry.space_group_name_H-M   'P 1'
#
loop_
_entity.id
_entity.type
_entity.pdbx_description
1 polymer ?
#
loop_
_entity_poly.entity_id
_entity_poly.type
_entity_poly.pdbx_seq_one_letter_code
_entity_poly.pdbx_strand_id
1 'polypeptide(L)'
;NHPLLKKLQEKAPGTYHHSLGVANLACVAAEVVYAGVHLVRAGGSYPVIGQFVHPEFFIENRNKRESPHDSLDATSSCELLRAHVKDGIEIAQQYRLPQAVVDLIAEHHGTTVLEVFYSKAQKDQPEVDCSPDFFRYGGPKPRMVESGILMIADVIEALGRLLTTTNPLEVRETVHQVVVKKFEDGQFDRCGFSTRTLARMEAALTQTLLRVLHKRIDYPEKETKKKNHSVPRVP
;
A
#
# COMPACT_ATOMS: atom_id res chain seq x y z
N ASN A 1 -7.13 18.46 6.60
CA ASN A 1 -8.10 18.43 7.72
C ASN A 1 -9.53 17.98 7.32
N HIS A 2 -9.68 17.17 6.26
CA HIS A 2 -10.99 16.67 5.84
C HIS A 2 -11.57 15.71 6.90
N PRO A 3 -12.90 15.80 7.24
CA PRO A 3 -13.51 14.97 8.29
C PRO A 3 -13.32 13.46 8.05
N LEU A 4 -13.34 13.03 6.79
CA LEU A 4 -13.15 11.65 6.40
C LEU A 4 -11.75 11.11 6.78
N LEU A 5 -10.69 11.92 6.62
CA LEU A 5 -9.33 11.52 7.01
C LEU A 5 -9.17 11.43 8.54
N LYS A 6 -9.88 12.28 9.29
CA LYS A 6 -9.93 12.14 10.77
C LYS A 6 -10.59 10.82 11.17
N LYS A 7 -11.71 10.48 10.51
CA LYS A 7 -12.41 9.21 10.75
C LYS A 7 -11.55 8.00 10.39
N LEU A 8 -10.78 8.08 9.29
CA LEU A 8 -9.81 7.05 8.92
C LEU A 8 -8.74 6.89 10.01
N GLN A 9 -8.17 8.00 10.49
CA GLN A 9 -7.16 7.99 11.55
C GLN A 9 -7.67 7.38 12.86
N GLU A 10 -8.92 7.65 13.23
CA GLU A 10 -9.54 7.13 14.44
C GLU A 10 -9.86 5.64 14.35
N LYS A 11 -10.44 5.21 13.21
CA LYS A 11 -10.94 3.83 13.05
C LYS A 11 -9.90 2.86 12.53
N ALA A 12 -8.99 3.31 11.69
CA ALA A 12 -7.97 2.49 11.03
C ALA A 12 -6.63 3.24 10.99
N PRO A 13 -5.96 3.46 12.15
CA PRO A 13 -4.74 4.25 12.22
C PRO A 13 -3.59 3.68 11.39
N GLY A 14 -3.49 2.35 11.26
CA GLY A 14 -2.50 1.69 10.41
C GLY A 14 -2.71 2.04 8.94
N THR A 15 -3.95 1.94 8.46
CA THR A 15 -4.33 2.35 7.09
C THR A 15 -4.09 3.85 6.86
N TYR A 16 -4.37 4.69 7.85
CA TYR A 16 -4.08 6.13 7.76
C TYR A 16 -2.57 6.39 7.56
N HIS A 17 -1.71 5.74 8.33
CA HIS A 17 -0.26 5.85 8.17
C HIS A 17 0.24 5.28 6.84
N HIS A 18 -0.34 4.17 6.39
CA HIS A 18 -0.09 3.61 5.07
C HIS A 18 -0.42 4.64 3.98
N SER A 19 -1.60 5.23 3.99
CA SER A 19 -2.02 6.21 2.99
C SER A 19 -1.11 7.44 2.91
N LEU A 20 -0.56 7.90 4.03
CA LEU A 20 0.45 8.97 4.05
C LEU A 20 1.76 8.53 3.37
N GLY A 21 2.20 7.29 3.61
CA GLY A 21 3.37 6.70 2.96
C GLY A 21 3.18 6.60 1.45
N VAL A 22 2.03 6.08 1.01
CA VAL A 22 1.64 6.00 -0.40
C VAL A 22 1.64 7.38 -1.05
N ALA A 23 0.97 8.38 -0.44
CA ALA A 23 0.94 9.74 -0.97
C ALA A 23 2.33 10.35 -1.13
N ASN A 24 3.24 10.11 -0.18
CA ASN A 24 4.61 10.62 -0.26
C ASN A 24 5.41 9.96 -1.39
N LEU A 25 5.36 8.64 -1.52
CA LEU A 25 6.01 7.92 -2.62
C LEU A 25 5.45 8.34 -3.97
N ALA A 26 4.13 8.40 -4.08
CA ALA A 26 3.44 8.77 -5.30
C ALA A 26 3.75 10.21 -5.75
N CYS A 27 3.88 11.17 -4.81
CA CYS A 27 4.28 12.53 -5.16
C CYS A 27 5.67 12.58 -5.79
N VAL A 28 6.64 11.86 -5.24
CA VAL A 28 8.00 11.81 -5.80
C VAL A 28 7.99 11.20 -7.21
N ALA A 29 7.20 10.14 -7.42
CA ALA A 29 7.04 9.55 -8.75
C ALA A 29 6.36 10.51 -9.72
N ALA A 30 5.32 11.23 -9.28
CA ALA A 30 4.61 12.23 -10.12
C ALA A 30 5.51 13.39 -10.56
N GLU A 31 6.35 13.90 -9.65
CA GLU A 31 7.30 14.99 -9.94
C GLU A 31 8.25 14.62 -11.08
N VAL A 32 8.85 13.43 -11.06
CA VAL A 32 9.83 13.02 -12.07
C VAL A 32 9.23 12.71 -13.43
N VAL A 33 7.92 12.50 -13.53
CA VAL A 33 7.22 12.23 -14.79
C VAL A 33 6.29 13.36 -15.22
N TYR A 34 6.31 14.47 -14.49
CA TYR A 34 5.50 15.68 -14.75
C TYR A 34 3.98 15.41 -14.71
N ALA A 35 3.53 14.50 -13.84
CA ALA A 35 2.13 14.25 -13.57
C ALA A 35 1.55 15.25 -12.54
N GLY A 36 0.24 15.17 -12.31
CA GLY A 36 -0.47 16.07 -11.41
C GLY A 36 -0.18 15.82 -9.92
N VAL A 37 0.93 16.34 -9.39
CA VAL A 37 1.39 16.13 -8.00
C VAL A 37 0.30 16.45 -6.97
N HIS A 38 -0.49 17.51 -7.18
CA HIS A 38 -1.58 17.88 -6.26
C HIS A 38 -2.70 16.85 -6.25
N LEU A 39 -3.04 16.28 -7.41
CA LEU A 39 -4.04 15.23 -7.52
C LEU A 39 -3.55 13.95 -6.87
N VAL A 40 -2.31 13.57 -7.12
CA VAL A 40 -1.67 12.37 -6.51
C VAL A 40 -1.57 12.52 -4.99
N ARG A 41 -1.21 13.70 -4.49
CA ARG A 41 -1.14 13.99 -3.04
C ARG A 41 -2.52 13.88 -2.38
N ALA A 42 -3.51 14.53 -2.96
CA ALA A 42 -4.89 14.45 -2.49
C ALA A 42 -5.41 13.02 -2.63
N GLY A 43 -5.27 12.44 -3.82
CA GLY A 43 -5.71 11.10 -4.14
C GLY A 43 -5.06 10.03 -3.27
N GLY A 44 -3.74 10.09 -3.05
CA GLY A 44 -2.99 9.10 -2.26
C GLY A 44 -3.44 8.98 -0.79
N SER A 45 -4.19 9.96 -0.29
CA SER A 45 -4.75 9.91 1.07
C SER A 45 -6.10 9.17 1.16
N TYR A 46 -6.75 8.88 0.03
CA TYR A 46 -8.12 8.34 0.02
C TYR A 46 -8.30 6.93 -0.56
N PRO A 47 -7.39 6.32 -1.34
CA PRO A 47 -7.66 5.05 -2.03
C PRO A 47 -8.14 3.96 -1.09
N VAL A 48 -7.57 3.91 0.09
CA VAL A 48 -7.83 2.87 1.12
C VAL A 48 -8.89 3.26 2.16
N ILE A 49 -9.69 4.33 1.94
CA ILE A 49 -10.68 4.77 2.93
C ILE A 49 -11.73 3.71 3.25
N GLY A 50 -12.08 2.86 2.30
CA GLY A 50 -13.04 1.77 2.52
C GLY A 50 -12.56 0.75 3.56
N GLN A 51 -11.27 0.66 3.81
CA GLN A 51 -10.71 -0.27 4.80
C GLN A 51 -11.17 0.04 6.24
N PHE A 52 -11.58 1.26 6.55
CA PHE A 52 -12.08 1.55 7.89
C PHE A 52 -13.45 0.93 8.21
N VAL A 53 -14.12 0.33 7.24
CA VAL A 53 -15.37 -0.43 7.45
C VAL A 53 -15.05 -1.72 8.21
N HIS A 54 -13.98 -2.41 7.80
CA HIS A 54 -13.50 -3.65 8.38
C HIS A 54 -11.98 -3.65 8.55
N PRO A 55 -11.42 -2.78 9.42
CA PRO A 55 -9.98 -2.56 9.51
C PRO A 55 -9.19 -3.81 9.97
N GLU A 56 -9.82 -4.72 10.70
CA GLU A 56 -9.23 -5.95 11.22
C GLU A 56 -8.73 -6.90 10.13
N PHE A 57 -9.28 -6.83 8.92
CA PHE A 57 -8.85 -7.64 7.79
C PHE A 57 -7.56 -7.15 7.12
N PHE A 58 -7.10 -5.93 7.44
CA PHE A 58 -5.92 -5.34 6.83
C PHE A 58 -4.72 -5.39 7.79
N ILE A 59 -3.59 -5.93 7.28
CA ILE A 59 -2.41 -6.24 8.08
C ILE A 59 -1.85 -5.05 8.86
N GLU A 60 -1.94 -3.86 8.31
CA GLU A 60 -1.45 -2.62 8.91
C GLU A 60 -2.20 -2.21 10.18
N ASN A 61 -3.43 -2.72 10.39
CA ASN A 61 -4.24 -2.42 11.58
C ASN A 61 -4.18 -3.54 12.65
N ARG A 62 -3.57 -4.69 12.36
CA ARG A 62 -3.69 -5.88 13.22
C ARG A 62 -2.80 -5.91 14.45
N ASN A 63 -1.76 -5.07 14.54
CA ASN A 63 -0.87 -5.01 15.71
C ASN A 63 -0.39 -6.39 16.22
N LYS A 64 0.09 -7.26 15.31
CA LYS A 64 0.54 -8.65 15.59
C LYS A 64 -0.55 -9.63 16.07
N ARG A 65 -1.83 -9.29 15.95
CA ARG A 65 -2.93 -10.23 16.20
C ARG A 65 -3.02 -11.27 15.09
N GLU A 66 -3.60 -12.42 15.40
CA GLU A 66 -3.94 -13.44 14.42
C GLU A 66 -4.77 -12.86 13.28
N SER A 67 -4.62 -13.43 12.11
CA SER A 67 -5.33 -12.96 10.92
C SER A 67 -6.76 -13.52 10.90
N PRO A 68 -7.80 -12.68 10.78
CA PRO A 68 -9.15 -13.20 10.54
C PRO A 68 -9.24 -14.07 9.28
N HIS A 69 -8.34 -13.85 8.32
CA HIS A 69 -8.23 -14.68 7.11
C HIS A 69 -7.75 -16.11 7.35
N ASP A 70 -7.20 -16.42 8.53
CA ASP A 70 -6.73 -17.77 8.86
C ASP A 70 -7.91 -18.73 9.08
N SER A 71 -9.08 -18.19 9.50
CA SER A 71 -10.32 -18.92 9.69
C SER A 71 -11.24 -18.95 8.47
N LEU A 72 -10.88 -18.25 7.40
CA LEU A 72 -11.68 -18.11 6.18
C LEU A 72 -11.04 -18.89 5.02
N ASP A 73 -11.88 -19.35 4.09
CA ASP A 73 -11.40 -19.82 2.80
C ASP A 73 -10.82 -18.68 1.95
N ALA A 74 -10.08 -19.04 0.89
CA ALA A 74 -9.41 -18.08 0.04
C ALA A 74 -10.36 -17.14 -0.71
N THR A 75 -11.52 -17.66 -1.13
CA THR A 75 -12.53 -16.89 -1.88
C THR A 75 -13.19 -15.85 -0.99
N SER A 76 -13.66 -16.25 0.18
CA SER A 76 -14.25 -15.34 1.18
C SER A 76 -13.27 -14.24 1.60
N SER A 77 -12.01 -14.60 1.81
CA SER A 77 -10.94 -13.65 2.13
C SER A 77 -10.71 -12.64 0.99
N CYS A 78 -10.74 -13.11 -0.26
CA CYS A 78 -10.59 -12.26 -1.44
C CYS A 78 -11.76 -11.28 -1.59
N GLU A 79 -12.99 -11.74 -1.37
CA GLU A 79 -14.19 -10.88 -1.44
C GLU A 79 -14.16 -9.76 -0.39
N LEU A 80 -13.79 -10.08 0.84
CA LEU A 80 -13.65 -9.11 1.94
C LEU A 80 -12.60 -8.04 1.61
N LEU A 81 -11.43 -8.45 1.08
CA LEU A 81 -10.43 -7.47 0.69
C LEU A 81 -10.87 -6.61 -0.49
N ARG A 82 -11.53 -7.19 -1.51
CA ARG A 82 -12.03 -6.41 -2.66
C ARG A 82 -13.11 -5.42 -2.28
N ALA A 83 -13.92 -5.72 -1.26
CA ALA A 83 -15.03 -4.88 -0.83
C ALA A 83 -14.59 -3.45 -0.50
N HIS A 84 -13.36 -3.25 0.04
CA HIS A 84 -12.90 -1.91 0.41
C HIS A 84 -12.90 -0.89 -0.75
N VAL A 85 -12.71 -1.35 -1.99
CA VAL A 85 -12.74 -0.45 -3.17
C VAL A 85 -14.16 0.09 -3.36
N LYS A 86 -15.17 -0.80 -3.33
CA LYS A 86 -16.58 -0.41 -3.43
C LYS A 86 -17.00 0.47 -2.27
N ASP A 87 -16.68 0.07 -1.05
CA ASP A 87 -16.98 0.84 0.17
C ASP A 87 -16.32 2.22 0.11
N GLY A 88 -15.08 2.28 -0.38
CA GLY A 88 -14.34 3.52 -0.58
C GLY A 88 -15.03 4.47 -1.56
N ILE A 89 -15.53 3.96 -2.68
CA ILE A 89 -16.28 4.75 -3.67
C ILE A 89 -17.56 5.29 -3.05
N GLU A 90 -18.35 4.44 -2.39
CA GLU A 90 -19.61 4.84 -1.74
C GLU A 90 -19.38 5.92 -0.68
N ILE A 91 -18.36 5.74 0.16
CA ILE A 91 -17.98 6.72 1.19
C ILE A 91 -17.53 8.04 0.54
N ALA A 92 -16.69 7.99 -0.49
CA ALA A 92 -16.23 9.19 -1.20
C ALA A 92 -17.39 9.99 -1.79
N GLN A 93 -18.37 9.31 -2.37
CA GLN A 93 -19.60 9.93 -2.91
C GLN A 93 -20.45 10.57 -1.80
N GLN A 94 -20.65 9.88 -0.67
CA GLN A 94 -21.36 10.42 0.50
C GLN A 94 -20.71 11.70 1.02
N TYR A 95 -19.39 11.76 1.03
CA TYR A 95 -18.61 12.95 1.44
C TYR A 95 -18.41 13.96 0.32
N ARG A 96 -18.99 13.74 -0.87
CA ARG A 96 -18.93 14.60 -2.04
C ARG A 96 -17.48 14.91 -2.46
N LEU A 97 -16.60 13.93 -2.41
CA LEU A 97 -15.25 14.11 -2.94
C LEU A 97 -15.29 14.36 -4.46
N PRO A 98 -14.31 15.13 -5.01
CA PRO A 98 -14.21 15.35 -6.45
C PRO A 98 -14.14 14.04 -7.22
N GLN A 99 -14.76 13.98 -8.40
CA GLN A 99 -14.80 12.78 -9.24
C GLN A 99 -13.40 12.21 -9.52
N ALA A 100 -12.41 13.07 -9.77
CA ALA A 100 -11.03 12.64 -9.96
C ALA A 100 -10.46 11.83 -8.77
N VAL A 101 -10.87 12.15 -7.52
CA VAL A 101 -10.47 11.38 -6.33
C VAL A 101 -11.24 10.07 -6.26
N VAL A 102 -12.52 10.06 -6.62
CA VAL A 102 -13.33 8.82 -6.71
C VAL A 102 -12.74 7.87 -7.75
N ASP A 103 -12.31 8.39 -8.89
CA ASP A 103 -11.66 7.61 -9.94
C ASP A 103 -10.34 7.00 -9.44
N LEU A 104 -9.53 7.74 -8.69
CA LEU A 104 -8.31 7.20 -8.07
C LEU A 104 -8.61 6.07 -7.08
N ILE A 105 -9.69 6.18 -6.28
CA ILE A 105 -10.15 5.11 -5.39
C ILE A 105 -10.55 3.87 -6.18
N ALA A 106 -11.27 4.04 -7.29
CA ALA A 106 -11.73 2.93 -8.13
C ALA A 106 -10.56 2.21 -8.83
N GLU A 107 -9.51 2.94 -9.20
CA GLU A 107 -8.48 2.48 -10.12
C GLU A 107 -7.18 1.99 -9.44
N HIS A 108 -6.97 2.28 -8.13
CA HIS A 108 -5.66 2.07 -7.49
C HIS A 108 -5.19 0.60 -7.44
N HIS A 109 -6.10 -0.35 -7.50
CA HIS A 109 -5.77 -1.77 -7.63
C HIS A 109 -6.01 -2.34 -9.04
N GLY A 110 -6.73 -1.60 -9.91
CA GLY A 110 -7.07 -2.07 -11.25
C GLY A 110 -7.76 -3.43 -11.24
N THR A 111 -7.23 -4.34 -12.05
CA THR A 111 -7.66 -5.74 -12.11
C THR A 111 -6.58 -6.71 -11.65
N THR A 112 -5.72 -6.30 -10.72
CA THR A 112 -4.60 -7.13 -10.23
C THR A 112 -5.08 -8.33 -9.44
N VAL A 113 -4.29 -9.41 -9.46
CA VAL A 113 -4.58 -10.64 -8.70
C VAL A 113 -4.19 -10.45 -7.24
N LEU A 114 -5.02 -10.93 -6.32
CA LEU A 114 -4.73 -11.09 -4.91
C LEU A 114 -3.93 -12.39 -4.69
N GLU A 115 -2.64 -12.34 -5.03
CA GLU A 115 -1.72 -13.47 -5.10
C GLU A 115 -1.70 -14.34 -3.84
N VAL A 116 -1.82 -13.72 -2.66
CA VAL A 116 -1.81 -14.43 -1.37
C VAL A 116 -2.97 -15.43 -1.31
N PHE A 117 -4.17 -15.00 -1.73
CA PHE A 117 -5.35 -15.87 -1.68
C PHE A 117 -5.41 -16.82 -2.88
N TYR A 118 -4.94 -16.42 -4.03
CA TYR A 118 -4.76 -17.33 -5.15
C TYR A 118 -3.82 -18.48 -4.79
N SER A 119 -2.66 -18.17 -4.22
CA SER A 119 -1.71 -19.18 -3.75
C SER A 119 -2.27 -20.05 -2.61
N LYS A 120 -3.10 -19.49 -1.72
CA LYS A 120 -3.80 -20.24 -0.68
C LYS A 120 -4.78 -21.24 -1.31
N ALA A 121 -5.62 -20.78 -2.26
CA ALA A 121 -6.57 -21.65 -2.95
C ALA A 121 -5.90 -22.83 -3.67
N GLN A 122 -4.78 -22.59 -4.35
CA GLN A 122 -4.00 -23.63 -5.01
C GLN A 122 -3.42 -24.67 -4.04
N LYS A 123 -3.03 -24.23 -2.82
CA LYS A 123 -2.51 -25.14 -1.78
C LYS A 123 -3.63 -25.95 -1.11
N ASP A 124 -4.76 -25.30 -0.85
CA ASP A 124 -5.90 -25.91 -0.16
C ASP A 124 -6.62 -26.94 -1.05
N GLN A 125 -6.63 -26.73 -2.38
CA GLN A 125 -7.30 -27.58 -3.36
C GLN A 125 -6.44 -27.79 -4.62
N PRO A 126 -5.33 -28.55 -4.52
CA PRO A 126 -4.37 -28.71 -5.63
C PRO A 126 -4.96 -29.44 -6.85
N GLU A 127 -6.01 -30.24 -6.66
CA GLU A 127 -6.69 -30.98 -7.73
C GLU A 127 -7.70 -30.12 -8.52
N VAL A 128 -8.00 -28.90 -8.03
CA VAL A 128 -8.93 -27.97 -8.67
C VAL A 128 -8.16 -26.96 -9.50
N ASP A 129 -8.40 -26.95 -10.81
CA ASP A 129 -7.86 -25.91 -11.70
C ASP A 129 -8.57 -24.59 -11.39
N CYS A 130 -7.95 -23.81 -10.52
CA CYS A 130 -8.49 -22.53 -10.08
C CYS A 130 -7.91 -21.39 -10.93
N SER A 131 -8.76 -20.74 -11.73
CA SER A 131 -8.31 -19.58 -12.50
C SER A 131 -7.92 -18.40 -11.61
N PRO A 132 -6.77 -17.73 -11.86
CA PRO A 132 -6.41 -16.51 -11.16
C PRO A 132 -7.44 -15.39 -11.29
N ASP A 133 -8.31 -15.46 -12.30
CA ASP A 133 -9.32 -14.43 -12.54
C ASP A 133 -10.37 -14.34 -11.43
N PHE A 134 -10.62 -15.42 -10.70
CA PHE A 134 -11.48 -15.39 -9.51
C PHE A 134 -10.91 -14.55 -8.36
N PHE A 135 -9.60 -14.33 -8.38
CA PHE A 135 -8.88 -13.59 -7.34
C PHE A 135 -8.45 -12.18 -7.79
N ARG A 136 -8.99 -11.69 -8.90
CA ARG A 136 -8.71 -10.33 -9.38
C ARG A 136 -9.59 -9.30 -8.70
N TYR A 137 -9.05 -8.09 -8.52
CA TYR A 137 -9.88 -6.91 -8.26
C TYR A 137 -10.82 -6.64 -9.43
N GLY A 138 -11.97 -6.01 -9.15
CA GLY A 138 -13.02 -5.76 -10.15
C GLY A 138 -12.70 -4.62 -11.14
N GLY A 139 -11.61 -3.91 -10.95
CA GLY A 139 -11.25 -2.78 -11.80
C GLY A 139 -12.03 -1.49 -11.48
N PRO A 140 -11.95 -0.50 -12.37
CA PRO A 140 -11.27 -0.51 -13.68
C PRO A 140 -9.74 -0.43 -13.57
N LYS A 141 -9.03 -0.81 -14.65
CA LYS A 141 -7.59 -0.55 -14.81
C LYS A 141 -7.31 0.96 -14.80
N PRO A 142 -6.14 1.41 -14.33
CA PRO A 142 -5.74 2.82 -14.36
C PRO A 142 -5.92 3.45 -15.74
N ARG A 143 -6.64 4.58 -15.78
CA ARG A 143 -6.88 5.37 -16.99
C ARG A 143 -6.08 6.67 -17.04
N MET A 144 -5.58 7.09 -15.88
CA MET A 144 -4.74 8.28 -15.71
C MET A 144 -3.34 7.87 -15.27
N VAL A 145 -2.35 8.69 -15.60
CA VAL A 145 -0.97 8.54 -15.13
C VAL A 145 -0.94 8.49 -13.60
N GLU A 146 -1.73 9.36 -12.97
CA GLU A 146 -1.84 9.47 -11.51
C GLU A 146 -2.35 8.18 -10.84
N SER A 147 -3.33 7.53 -11.44
CA SER A 147 -3.84 6.23 -10.95
C SER A 147 -2.78 5.13 -11.05
N GLY A 148 -2.05 5.08 -12.17
CA GLY A 148 -0.95 4.13 -12.35
C GLY A 148 0.20 4.38 -11.36
N ILE A 149 0.52 5.64 -11.06
CA ILE A 149 1.50 6.02 -10.04
C ILE A 149 1.05 5.53 -8.66
N LEU A 150 -0.22 5.76 -8.29
CA LEU A 150 -0.76 5.33 -7.01
C LEU A 150 -0.74 3.81 -6.87
N MET A 151 -1.08 3.06 -7.93
CA MET A 151 -1.01 1.59 -7.95
C MET A 151 0.39 1.08 -7.63
N ILE A 152 1.43 1.70 -8.21
CA ILE A 152 2.82 1.30 -7.95
C ILE A 152 3.24 1.70 -6.53
N ALA A 153 2.92 2.92 -6.11
CA ALA A 153 3.30 3.46 -4.80
C ALA A 153 2.67 2.68 -3.64
N ASP A 154 1.42 2.23 -3.81
CA ASP A 154 0.69 1.41 -2.83
C ASP A 154 1.44 0.09 -2.54
N VAL A 155 1.78 -0.65 -3.58
CA VAL A 155 2.52 -1.92 -3.43
C VAL A 155 3.92 -1.69 -2.87
N ILE A 156 4.63 -0.65 -3.32
CA ILE A 156 5.99 -0.35 -2.84
C ILE A 156 5.97 0.08 -1.37
N GLU A 157 4.97 0.83 -0.92
CA GLU A 157 4.82 1.19 0.50
C GLU A 157 4.61 -0.07 1.36
N ALA A 158 3.70 -0.94 0.94
CA ALA A 158 3.41 -2.18 1.65
C ALA A 158 4.64 -3.12 1.72
N LEU A 159 5.33 -3.34 0.60
CA LEU A 159 6.57 -4.12 0.56
C LEU A 159 7.69 -3.48 1.37
N GLY A 160 7.81 -2.16 1.32
CA GLY A 160 8.82 -1.42 2.10
C GLY A 160 8.70 -1.61 3.60
N ARG A 161 7.52 -1.97 4.12
CA ARG A 161 7.34 -2.33 5.53
C ARG A 161 7.92 -3.70 5.88
N LEU A 162 7.99 -4.59 4.91
CA LEU A 162 8.47 -5.96 5.08
C LEU A 162 9.97 -6.07 4.81
N LEU A 163 10.55 -5.12 4.09
CA LEU A 163 11.98 -5.12 3.79
C LEU A 163 12.81 -4.85 5.04
N THR A 164 13.75 -5.77 5.30
CA THR A 164 14.75 -5.67 6.37
C THR A 164 16.13 -5.25 5.85
N THR A 165 16.32 -5.26 4.53
CA THR A 165 17.57 -4.90 3.87
C THR A 165 17.63 -3.42 3.53
N THR A 166 18.83 -2.85 3.57
CA THR A 166 19.14 -1.52 3.04
C THR A 166 20.09 -1.61 1.84
N ASN A 167 20.31 -2.82 1.31
CA ASN A 167 21.14 -3.04 0.12
C ASN A 167 20.46 -2.38 -1.10
N PRO A 168 21.11 -1.40 -1.76
CA PRO A 168 20.50 -0.67 -2.87
C PRO A 168 20.10 -1.56 -4.05
N LEU A 169 20.85 -2.65 -4.30
CA LEU A 169 20.55 -3.57 -5.39
C LEU A 169 19.27 -4.37 -5.12
N GLU A 170 19.08 -4.87 -3.90
CA GLU A 170 17.90 -5.62 -3.50
C GLU A 170 16.65 -4.75 -3.49
N VAL A 171 16.77 -3.53 -2.98
CA VAL A 171 15.66 -2.55 -2.99
C VAL A 171 15.28 -2.18 -4.42
N ARG A 172 16.28 -1.94 -5.29
CA ARG A 172 16.02 -1.66 -6.70
C ARG A 172 15.33 -2.83 -7.40
N GLU A 173 15.81 -4.04 -7.18
CA GLU A 173 15.19 -5.24 -7.75
C GLU A 173 13.74 -5.40 -7.30
N THR A 174 13.45 -5.18 -6.01
CA THR A 174 12.09 -5.22 -5.49
C THR A 174 11.17 -4.22 -6.20
N VAL A 175 11.63 -2.97 -6.37
CA VAL A 175 10.85 -1.94 -7.07
C VAL A 175 10.64 -2.31 -8.54
N HIS A 176 11.68 -2.79 -9.22
CA HIS A 176 11.63 -3.23 -10.61
C HIS A 176 10.60 -4.34 -10.81
N GLN A 177 10.63 -5.37 -9.97
CA GLN A 177 9.69 -6.50 -10.00
C GLN A 177 8.23 -6.05 -9.88
N VAL A 178 7.95 -5.08 -9.01
CA VAL A 178 6.60 -4.51 -8.87
C VAL A 178 6.15 -3.88 -10.18
N VAL A 179 7.00 -3.05 -10.80
CA VAL A 179 6.65 -2.35 -12.04
C VAL A 179 6.49 -3.32 -13.20
N VAL A 180 7.42 -4.26 -13.37
CA VAL A 180 7.37 -5.27 -14.44
C VAL A 180 6.11 -6.14 -14.33
N LYS A 181 5.81 -6.64 -13.12
CA LYS A 181 4.62 -7.47 -12.90
C LYS A 181 3.32 -6.73 -13.26
N LYS A 182 3.20 -5.45 -12.90
CA LYS A 182 2.03 -4.65 -13.26
C LYS A 182 1.96 -4.36 -14.76
N PHE A 183 3.11 -4.15 -15.39
CA PHE A 183 3.20 -3.93 -16.82
C PHE A 183 2.81 -5.19 -17.60
N GLU A 184 3.36 -6.36 -17.24
CA GLU A 184 3.06 -7.65 -17.87
C GLU A 184 1.60 -8.07 -17.69
N ASP A 185 0.99 -7.73 -16.54
CA ASP A 185 -0.44 -7.94 -16.28
C ASP A 185 -1.33 -6.91 -17.03
N GLY A 186 -0.74 -6.04 -17.85
CA GLY A 186 -1.46 -5.06 -18.68
C GLY A 186 -2.19 -3.99 -17.87
N GLN A 187 -1.79 -3.75 -16.62
CA GLN A 187 -2.46 -2.76 -15.77
C GLN A 187 -2.28 -1.32 -16.27
N PHE A 188 -1.23 -1.06 -17.04
CA PHE A 188 -0.88 0.25 -17.56
C PHE A 188 -1.34 0.52 -18.99
N ASP A 189 -2.10 -0.38 -19.61
CA ASP A 189 -2.53 -0.29 -21.02
C ASP A 189 -3.27 1.00 -21.37
N ARG A 190 -3.91 1.63 -20.38
CA ARG A 190 -4.76 2.82 -20.56
C ARG A 190 -4.20 4.11 -19.95
N CYS A 191 -3.14 4.04 -19.13
CA CYS A 191 -2.61 5.22 -18.43
C CYS A 191 -1.47 5.93 -19.16
N GLY A 192 -1.07 5.44 -20.35
CA GLY A 192 -0.14 6.15 -21.22
C GLY A 192 1.32 6.14 -20.75
N PHE A 193 1.74 5.18 -19.93
CA PHE A 193 3.13 5.05 -19.54
C PHE A 193 4.04 4.63 -20.71
N SER A 194 5.11 5.35 -20.90
CA SER A 194 6.23 4.92 -21.74
C SER A 194 7.26 4.15 -20.90
N THR A 195 8.10 3.34 -21.53
CA THR A 195 9.23 2.69 -20.86
C THR A 195 10.16 3.68 -20.17
N ARG A 196 10.33 4.87 -20.76
CA ARG A 196 11.08 5.98 -20.16
C ARG A 196 10.41 6.49 -18.88
N THR A 197 9.10 6.63 -18.91
CA THR A 197 8.31 7.06 -17.73
C THR A 197 8.47 6.07 -16.59
N LEU A 198 8.32 4.76 -16.88
CA LEU A 198 8.49 3.70 -15.90
C LEU A 198 9.91 3.70 -15.30
N ALA A 199 10.96 3.78 -16.12
CA ALA A 199 12.34 3.81 -15.65
C ALA A 199 12.63 5.02 -14.72
N ARG A 200 12.07 6.20 -15.01
CA ARG A 200 12.21 7.39 -14.15
C ARG A 200 11.51 7.21 -12.81
N MET A 201 10.31 6.63 -12.82
CA MET A 201 9.57 6.32 -11.59
C MET A 201 10.30 5.29 -10.74
N GLU A 202 10.77 4.19 -11.32
CA GLU A 202 11.56 3.16 -10.63
C GLU A 202 12.77 3.78 -9.91
N ALA A 203 13.55 4.60 -10.61
CA ALA A 203 14.72 5.24 -10.02
C ALA A 203 14.35 6.13 -8.83
N ALA A 204 13.31 6.96 -8.95
CA ALA A 204 12.87 7.88 -7.92
C ALA A 204 12.29 7.14 -6.70
N LEU A 205 11.46 6.12 -6.94
CA LEU A 205 10.86 5.30 -5.91
C LEU A 205 11.90 4.47 -5.14
N THR A 206 12.89 3.88 -5.84
CA THR A 206 14.02 3.18 -5.23
C THR A 206 14.79 4.08 -4.28
N GLN A 207 15.17 5.28 -4.73
CA GLN A 207 15.90 6.23 -3.89
C GLN A 207 15.08 6.66 -2.66
N THR A 208 13.78 6.87 -2.84
CA THR A 208 12.90 7.29 -1.75
C THR A 208 12.71 6.17 -0.73
N LEU A 209 12.51 4.93 -1.20
CA LEU A 209 12.38 3.77 -0.34
C LEU A 209 13.66 3.53 0.47
N LEU A 210 14.84 3.63 -0.15
CA LEU A 210 16.13 3.55 0.55
C LEU A 210 16.24 4.58 1.67
N ARG A 211 15.84 5.84 1.43
CA ARG A 211 15.85 6.88 2.47
C ARG A 211 14.92 6.54 3.65
N VAL A 212 13.77 5.94 3.36
CA VAL A 212 12.82 5.50 4.40
C VAL A 212 13.40 4.34 5.21
N LEU A 213 14.00 3.35 4.54
CA LEU A 213 14.62 2.19 5.18
C LEU A 213 15.81 2.59 6.07
N HIS A 214 16.68 3.49 5.58
CA HIS A 214 17.81 4.00 6.39
C HIS A 214 17.38 4.74 7.65
N LYS A 215 16.23 5.41 7.65
CA LYS A 215 15.69 6.08 8.84
C LYS A 215 15.12 5.11 9.89
N ARG A 216 14.83 3.86 9.49
CA ARG A 216 14.31 2.80 10.38
C ARG A 216 15.42 2.02 11.09
N ILE A 217 16.70 2.25 10.74
CA ILE A 217 17.82 1.65 11.47
C ILE A 217 17.84 2.30 12.83
N ASP A 218 17.51 1.53 13.87
CA ASP A 218 17.52 1.97 15.25
C ASP A 218 18.92 2.47 15.62
N TYR A 219 19.01 3.71 16.08
CA TYR A 219 20.17 4.15 16.84
C TYR A 219 20.20 3.28 18.10
N PRO A 220 21.33 2.59 18.40
CA PRO A 220 21.42 1.82 19.63
C PRO A 220 21.09 2.74 20.80
N GLU A 221 20.07 2.36 21.59
CA GLU A 221 19.73 3.07 22.81
C GLU A 221 21.01 3.20 23.62
N LYS A 222 21.42 4.44 23.91
CA LYS A 222 22.51 4.68 24.86
C LYS A 222 22.08 4.03 26.16
N GLU A 223 22.75 2.94 26.54
CA GLU A 223 22.62 2.37 27.88
C GLU A 223 22.75 3.50 28.90
N THR A 224 21.63 3.93 29.46
CA THR A 224 21.62 4.80 30.63
C THR A 224 22.15 3.96 31.75
N LYS A 225 23.49 4.06 32.00
CA LYS A 225 24.14 3.51 33.21
C LYS A 225 23.34 4.03 34.41
N LYS A 226 22.53 3.15 34.99
CA LYS A 226 21.94 3.36 36.31
C LYS A 226 23.11 3.56 37.28
N LYS A 227 23.41 4.81 37.61
CA LYS A 227 24.28 5.14 38.74
C LYS A 227 23.57 4.65 39.99
N ASN A 228 23.97 3.49 40.51
CA ASN A 228 23.64 3.07 41.86
C ASN A 228 24.22 4.10 42.82
N HIS A 229 23.38 5.00 43.28
CA HIS A 229 23.68 5.80 44.47
C HIS A 229 23.43 4.90 45.70
N SER A 230 24.47 4.21 46.13
CA SER A 230 24.53 3.63 47.48
C SER A 230 24.67 4.79 48.46
N VAL A 231 23.62 5.08 49.19
CA VAL A 231 23.64 6.01 50.34
C VAL A 231 24.41 5.33 51.45
N PRO A 232 25.49 5.93 52.01
CA PRO A 232 26.16 5.41 53.19
C PRO A 232 25.26 5.59 54.43
N ARG A 233 25.00 4.49 55.14
CA ARG A 233 24.44 4.58 56.51
C ARG A 233 25.54 5.11 57.44
N VAL A 234 25.25 6.22 58.08
CA VAL A 234 26.06 6.78 59.17
C VAL A 234 25.60 6.17 60.50
N PRO A 235 26.49 5.88 61.42
CA PRO A 235 26.30 5.14 62.66
C PRO A 235 25.39 5.81 63.68
#